data_f9e5b2edec095257a9378817a0d457a7
#
_entry.id   f9e5b2edec095257a9378817a0d457a7
#
_cell.length_a   1.000
_cell.length_b   1.000
_cell.length_c   1.000
_cell.angle_alpha   90.00
_cell.angle_beta   90.00
_cell.angle_gamma   90.00
#
_symmetry.space_group_name_H-M   'P 1'
#
loop_
_entity.id
_entity.type
_entity.pdbx_description
1 polymer ?
#
loop_
_entity_poly.entity_id
_entity_poly.type
_entity_poly.pdbx_seq_one_letter_code
_entity_poly.pdbx_strand_id
1 'polypeptide(L)'
;MKDTSRPVTVARTVLLVLGVVDVVRGVMHTFVLTWAAENIAQIAPHPDALMLLGLFGNSNLLTGALFLLVAFKAREIAGYILGIIPVAYFVGIVGIRLNGVSMQSEFTGKYMMLVYFVVCIVTFVYFVVAGRRKSKHN
;
A
#
# COMPACT_ATOMS: atom_id res chain seq x y z
N MET A 1 -11.27 13.07 -26.42
CA MET A 1 -11.25 12.91 -24.95
C MET A 1 -11.60 11.44 -24.66
N LYS A 2 -10.64 10.63 -24.13
CA LYS A 2 -10.96 9.25 -23.73
C LYS A 2 -11.92 9.32 -22.52
N ASP A 3 -13.11 8.83 -22.71
CA ASP A 3 -14.18 8.76 -21.70
C ASP A 3 -13.66 7.87 -20.56
N THR A 4 -13.18 8.51 -19.49
CA THR A 4 -12.57 7.79 -18.36
C THR A 4 -13.72 7.19 -17.58
N SER A 5 -13.93 5.89 -17.68
CA SER A 5 -15.01 5.21 -16.96
C SER A 5 -14.90 5.46 -15.45
N ARG A 6 -16.04 5.64 -14.77
CA ARG A 6 -16.10 5.87 -13.30
C ARG A 6 -15.23 4.90 -12.49
N PRO A 7 -15.21 3.57 -12.79
CA PRO A 7 -14.35 2.64 -12.07
C PRO A 7 -12.85 2.95 -12.18
N VAL A 8 -12.38 3.37 -13.35
CA VAL A 8 -10.98 3.77 -13.55
C VAL A 8 -10.66 5.04 -12.75
N THR A 9 -11.57 6.01 -12.75
CA THR A 9 -11.39 7.26 -11.97
C THR A 9 -11.29 6.97 -10.47
N VAL A 10 -12.18 6.12 -9.93
CA VAL A 10 -12.16 5.74 -8.52
C VAL A 10 -10.85 5.01 -8.17
N ALA A 11 -10.48 4.00 -8.95
CA ALA A 11 -9.23 3.26 -8.73
C ALA A 11 -7.99 4.17 -8.77
N ARG A 12 -7.93 5.07 -9.75
CA ARG A 12 -6.87 6.09 -9.86
C ARG A 12 -6.80 6.98 -8.62
N THR A 13 -7.95 7.49 -8.15
CA THR A 13 -7.98 8.40 -7.00
C THR A 13 -7.53 7.69 -5.73
N VAL A 14 -8.00 6.46 -5.50
CA VAL A 14 -7.56 5.65 -4.36
C VAL A 14 -6.06 5.38 -4.45
N LEU A 15 -5.55 4.96 -5.60
CA LEU A 15 -4.12 4.71 -5.78
C LEU A 15 -3.27 5.97 -5.55
N LEU A 16 -3.75 7.15 -5.98
CA LEU A 16 -3.10 8.42 -5.73
C LEU A 16 -3.01 8.73 -4.22
N VAL A 17 -4.12 8.56 -3.49
CA VAL A 17 -4.15 8.77 -2.04
C VAL A 17 -3.18 7.82 -1.33
N LEU A 18 -3.20 6.53 -1.68
CA LEU A 18 -2.29 5.54 -1.12
C LEU A 18 -0.83 5.85 -1.46
N GLY A 19 -0.55 6.33 -2.68
CA GLY A 19 0.79 6.77 -3.08
C GLY A 19 1.31 7.93 -2.23
N VAL A 20 0.46 8.92 -1.94
CA VAL A 20 0.83 10.03 -1.03
C VAL A 20 1.08 9.51 0.39
N VAL A 21 0.22 8.63 0.90
CA VAL A 21 0.40 8.01 2.23
C VAL A 21 1.73 7.25 2.31
N ASP A 22 2.06 6.47 1.28
CA ASP A 22 3.32 5.70 1.26
C ASP A 22 4.55 6.61 1.15
N VAL A 23 4.49 7.71 0.39
CA VAL A 23 5.57 8.71 0.37
C VAL A 23 5.76 9.33 1.75
N VAL A 24 4.69 9.75 2.42
CA VAL A 24 4.77 10.31 3.77
C VAL A 24 5.37 9.30 4.76
N ARG A 25 4.89 8.05 4.74
CA ARG A 25 5.45 6.98 5.58
C ARG A 25 6.92 6.73 5.25
N GLY A 26 7.28 6.72 3.97
CA GLY A 26 8.64 6.55 3.52
C GLY A 26 9.57 7.64 4.06
N VAL A 27 9.14 8.91 3.98
CA VAL A 27 9.88 10.03 4.57
C VAL A 27 10.06 9.85 6.08
N MET A 28 8.99 9.51 6.81
CA MET A 28 9.05 9.32 8.26
C MET A 28 9.98 8.17 8.65
N HIS A 29 9.87 7.03 7.98
CA HIS A 29 10.69 5.85 8.28
C HIS A 29 12.12 5.93 7.73
N THR A 30 12.49 6.97 6.97
CA THR A 30 13.85 7.16 6.46
C THR A 30 14.56 8.30 7.17
N PHE A 31 13.87 9.42 7.40
CA PHE A 31 14.50 10.65 7.89
C PHE A 31 14.23 10.95 9.38
N VAL A 32 13.22 10.31 9.98
CA VAL A 32 12.83 10.52 11.38
C VAL A 32 12.81 9.16 12.12
N LEU A 33 13.85 8.36 11.90
CA LEU A 33 13.93 6.95 12.27
C LEU A 33 13.64 6.65 13.74
N THR A 34 14.35 7.32 14.66
CA THR A 34 14.21 7.07 16.11
C THR A 34 12.79 7.36 16.57
N TRP A 35 12.27 8.52 16.21
CA TRP A 35 10.89 8.89 16.53
C TRP A 35 9.87 7.93 15.95
N ALA A 36 10.04 7.52 14.70
CA ALA A 36 9.17 6.57 14.03
C ALA A 36 9.23 5.16 14.67
N ALA A 37 10.42 4.74 15.11
CA ALA A 37 10.60 3.47 15.82
C ALA A 37 9.81 3.47 17.15
N GLU A 38 9.96 4.52 17.95
CA GLU A 38 9.36 4.60 19.27
C GLU A 38 7.85 4.87 19.24
N ASN A 39 7.39 5.80 18.39
CA ASN A 39 6.01 6.30 18.41
C ASN A 39 5.07 5.64 17.41
N ILE A 40 5.60 5.08 16.30
CA ILE A 40 4.79 4.43 15.27
C ILE A 40 4.97 2.91 15.30
N ALA A 41 6.22 2.45 15.20
CA ALA A 41 6.51 1.02 15.15
C ALA A 41 6.52 0.36 16.54
N GLN A 42 6.67 1.14 17.61
CA GLN A 42 6.73 0.67 19.01
C GLN A 42 7.80 -0.42 19.19
N ILE A 43 8.97 -0.19 18.58
CA ILE A 43 10.14 -1.06 18.68
C ILE A 43 11.28 -0.31 19.37
N ALA A 44 12.12 -1.05 20.12
CA ALA A 44 13.33 -0.49 20.70
C ALA A 44 14.26 0.02 19.58
N PRO A 45 14.83 1.25 19.72
CA PRO A 45 15.65 1.87 18.67
C PRO A 45 17.08 1.29 18.63
N HIS A 46 17.19 -0.02 18.45
CA HIS A 46 18.47 -0.69 18.24
C HIS A 46 18.99 -0.39 16.81
N PRO A 47 20.30 -0.24 16.57
CA PRO A 47 20.87 0.10 15.26
C PRO A 47 20.35 -0.76 14.10
N ASP A 48 20.30 -2.07 14.27
CA ASP A 48 19.81 -2.99 13.24
C ASP A 48 18.31 -2.81 12.96
N ALA A 49 17.52 -2.59 14.00
CA ALA A 49 16.08 -2.31 13.88
C ALA A 49 15.85 -0.97 13.16
N LEU A 50 16.62 0.06 13.46
CA LEU A 50 16.56 1.34 12.78
C LEU A 50 16.99 1.22 11.31
N MET A 51 18.03 0.44 11.02
CA MET A 51 18.46 0.17 9.64
C MET A 51 17.35 -0.53 8.84
N LEU A 52 16.73 -1.57 9.40
CA LEU A 52 15.62 -2.27 8.75
C LEU A 52 14.41 -1.36 8.54
N LEU A 53 14.09 -0.50 9.53
CA LEU A 53 13.03 0.48 9.41
C LEU A 53 13.33 1.50 8.30
N GLY A 54 14.58 1.94 8.17
CA GLY A 54 15.02 2.83 7.09
C GLY A 54 14.90 2.19 5.70
N LEU A 55 15.30 0.92 5.56
CA LEU A 55 15.13 0.17 4.33
C LEU A 55 13.64 -0.02 3.97
N PHE A 56 12.80 -0.26 4.97
CA PHE A 56 11.35 -0.28 4.79
C PHE A 56 10.81 1.09 4.37
N GLY A 57 11.34 2.18 4.92
CA GLY A 57 11.06 3.55 4.48
C GLY A 57 11.40 3.78 3.01
N ASN A 58 12.58 3.34 2.55
CA ASN A 58 12.96 3.40 1.15
C ASN A 58 11.99 2.63 0.24
N SER A 59 11.56 1.44 0.67
CA SER A 59 10.55 0.67 -0.06
C SER A 59 9.22 1.42 -0.17
N ASN A 60 8.79 2.09 0.89
CA ASN A 60 7.59 2.93 0.86
C ASN A 60 7.74 4.14 -0.08
N LEU A 61 8.90 4.80 -0.10
CA LEU A 61 9.17 5.88 -1.05
C LEU A 61 9.07 5.41 -2.50
N LEU A 62 9.70 4.28 -2.82
CA LEU A 62 9.64 3.68 -4.15
C LEU A 62 8.20 3.30 -4.52
N THR A 63 7.50 2.60 -3.64
CA THR A 63 6.12 2.16 -3.88
C THR A 63 5.19 3.36 -4.06
N GLY A 64 5.29 4.37 -3.20
CA GLY A 64 4.52 5.59 -3.30
C GLY A 64 4.77 6.34 -4.62
N ALA A 65 6.04 6.48 -5.03
CA ALA A 65 6.41 7.09 -6.30
C ALA A 65 5.82 6.32 -7.50
N LEU A 66 5.88 4.98 -7.48
CA LEU A 66 5.28 4.13 -8.51
C LEU A 66 3.76 4.28 -8.56
N PHE A 67 3.08 4.33 -7.42
CA PHE A 67 1.63 4.54 -7.36
C PHE A 67 1.24 5.89 -7.94
N LEU A 68 1.97 6.96 -7.60
CA LEU A 68 1.76 8.27 -8.17
C LEU A 68 1.99 8.27 -9.68
N LEU A 69 3.08 7.64 -10.14
CA LEU A 69 3.37 7.51 -11.57
C LEU A 69 2.23 6.80 -12.32
N VAL A 70 1.73 5.68 -11.79
CA VAL A 70 0.61 4.94 -12.39
C VAL A 70 -0.66 5.79 -12.37
N ALA A 71 -0.98 6.46 -11.26
CA ALA A 71 -2.16 7.31 -11.17
C ALA A 71 -2.16 8.47 -12.17
N PHE A 72 -0.98 9.00 -12.53
CA PHE A 72 -0.86 10.09 -13.49
C PHE A 72 -0.68 9.63 -14.95
N LYS A 73 0.08 8.57 -15.19
CA LYS A 73 0.52 8.18 -16.55
C LYS A 73 -0.13 6.90 -17.07
N ALA A 74 -0.58 6.00 -16.20
CA ALA A 74 -1.09 4.68 -16.56
C ALA A 74 -2.36 4.32 -15.79
N ARG A 75 -3.29 5.25 -15.68
CA ARG A 75 -4.51 5.16 -14.87
C ARG A 75 -5.39 3.93 -15.16
N GLU A 76 -5.31 3.37 -16.36
CA GLU A 76 -6.07 2.20 -16.79
C GLU A 76 -5.69 0.94 -15.98
N ILE A 77 -4.44 0.85 -15.52
CA ILE A 77 -3.96 -0.28 -14.71
C ILE A 77 -4.09 -0.05 -13.19
N ALA A 78 -4.54 1.14 -12.75
CA ALA A 78 -4.62 1.48 -11.33
C ALA A 78 -5.44 0.45 -10.52
N GLY A 79 -6.56 -0.03 -11.08
CA GLY A 79 -7.39 -1.05 -10.43
C GLY A 79 -6.66 -2.38 -10.23
N TYR A 80 -5.85 -2.81 -11.18
CA TYR A 80 -5.07 -4.04 -11.07
C TYR A 80 -3.96 -3.92 -10.02
N ILE A 81 -3.30 -2.76 -9.93
CA ILE A 81 -2.31 -2.49 -8.88
C ILE A 81 -2.95 -2.64 -7.49
N LEU A 82 -4.15 -2.07 -7.29
CA LEU A 82 -4.89 -2.23 -6.04
C LEU A 82 -5.22 -3.69 -5.70
N GLY A 83 -5.40 -4.56 -6.71
CA GLY A 83 -5.58 -6.00 -6.50
C GLY A 83 -4.28 -6.73 -6.15
N ILE A 84 -3.15 -6.30 -6.70
CA ILE A 84 -1.83 -6.91 -6.44
C ILE A 84 -1.36 -6.66 -5.00
N ILE A 85 -1.63 -5.48 -4.45
CA ILE A 85 -1.18 -5.08 -3.11
C ILE A 85 -1.57 -6.11 -2.03
N PRO A 86 -2.86 -6.44 -1.80
CA PRO A 86 -3.23 -7.40 -0.76
C PRO A 86 -2.68 -8.80 -1.02
N VAL A 87 -2.52 -9.21 -2.28
CA VAL A 87 -1.92 -10.51 -2.63
C VAL A 87 -0.46 -10.55 -2.23
N ALA A 88 0.32 -9.54 -2.57
CA ALA A 88 1.74 -9.46 -2.23
C ALA A 88 1.95 -9.47 -0.71
N TYR A 89 1.15 -8.74 0.03
CA TYR A 89 1.22 -8.74 1.49
C TYR A 89 0.77 -10.07 2.12
N PHE A 90 -0.26 -10.71 1.58
CA PHE A 90 -0.66 -12.05 2.03
C PHE A 90 0.48 -13.06 1.86
N VAL A 91 1.15 -13.06 0.71
CA VAL A 91 2.32 -13.91 0.47
C VAL A 91 3.44 -13.60 1.46
N GLY A 92 3.70 -12.32 1.73
CA GLY A 92 4.68 -11.89 2.73
C GLY A 92 4.37 -12.38 4.14
N ILE A 93 3.12 -12.26 4.58
CA ILE A 93 2.66 -12.75 5.90
C ILE A 93 2.83 -14.27 6.01
N VAL A 94 2.46 -15.01 4.96
CA VAL A 94 2.65 -16.47 4.91
C VAL A 94 4.13 -16.81 5.05
N GLY A 95 5.01 -16.13 4.29
CA GLY A 95 6.46 -16.34 4.36
C GLY A 95 7.03 -16.09 5.77
N ILE A 96 6.62 -15.00 6.42
CA ILE A 96 7.02 -14.65 7.80
C ILE A 96 6.59 -15.76 8.77
N ARG A 97 5.35 -16.22 8.68
CA ARG A 97 4.82 -17.28 9.57
C ARG A 97 5.50 -18.62 9.37
N LEU A 98 5.81 -18.99 8.13
CA LEU A 98 6.55 -20.24 7.83
C LEU A 98 7.95 -20.25 8.44
N ASN A 99 8.54 -19.08 8.68
CA ASN A 99 9.83 -18.94 9.38
C ASN A 99 9.68 -18.86 10.92
N GLY A 100 8.50 -19.13 11.46
CA GLY A 100 8.25 -19.14 12.91
C GLY A 100 8.28 -17.77 13.59
N VAL A 101 8.29 -16.68 12.80
CA VAL A 101 8.33 -15.32 13.33
C VAL A 101 6.92 -14.90 13.75
N SER A 102 6.77 -14.53 15.02
CA SER A 102 5.53 -13.94 15.57
C SER A 102 5.79 -12.53 16.08
N MET A 103 4.82 -11.65 15.89
CA MET A 103 4.87 -10.30 16.45
C MET A 103 4.72 -10.37 17.98
N GLN A 104 5.71 -9.81 18.70
CA GLN A 104 5.68 -9.69 20.16
C GLN A 104 5.29 -8.28 20.62
N SER A 105 5.36 -7.28 19.74
CA SER A 105 5.02 -5.89 20.06
C SER A 105 3.56 -5.55 19.74
N GLU A 106 2.98 -4.60 20.49
CA GLU A 106 1.65 -4.03 20.22
C GLU A 106 1.67 -3.04 19.04
N PHE A 107 2.30 -3.41 17.95
CA PHE A 107 2.43 -2.57 16.76
C PHE A 107 1.07 -2.05 16.27
N THR A 108 0.81 -0.76 16.50
CA THR A 108 -0.45 -0.10 16.10
C THR A 108 -0.59 0.01 14.58
N GLY A 109 0.49 -0.04 13.84
CA GLY A 109 0.50 -0.06 12.37
C GLY A 109 -0.30 -1.20 11.74
N LYS A 110 -0.56 -2.31 12.48
CA LYS A 110 -1.43 -3.41 12.01
C LYS A 110 -2.84 -2.95 11.64
N TYR A 111 -3.41 -2.01 12.38
CA TYR A 111 -4.75 -1.47 12.10
C TYR A 111 -4.76 -0.60 10.85
N MET A 112 -3.74 0.24 10.67
CA MET A 112 -3.58 1.05 9.48
C MET A 112 -3.41 0.16 8.23
N MET A 113 -2.64 -0.93 8.35
CA MET A 113 -2.48 -1.91 7.28
C MET A 113 -3.80 -2.62 6.94
N LEU A 114 -4.61 -2.96 7.95
CA LEU A 114 -5.93 -3.57 7.73
C LEU A 114 -6.84 -2.63 6.93
N VAL A 115 -6.94 -1.36 7.32
CA VAL A 115 -7.71 -0.35 6.59
C VAL A 115 -7.22 -0.21 5.15
N TYR A 116 -5.89 -0.15 4.97
CA TYR A 116 -5.25 -0.08 3.67
C TYR A 116 -5.69 -1.25 2.76
N PHE A 117 -5.67 -2.49 3.27
CA PHE A 117 -6.08 -3.67 2.52
C PHE A 117 -7.58 -3.68 2.19
N VAL A 118 -8.42 -3.33 3.15
CA VAL A 118 -9.88 -3.25 2.92
C VAL A 118 -10.17 -2.25 1.79
N VAL A 119 -9.55 -1.08 1.80
CA VAL A 119 -9.70 -0.08 0.75
C VAL A 119 -9.24 -0.61 -0.61
N CYS A 120 -8.08 -1.29 -0.66
CA CYS A 120 -7.57 -1.91 -1.88
C CYS A 120 -8.53 -2.96 -2.43
N ILE A 121 -8.98 -3.90 -1.59
CA ILE A 121 -9.87 -5.01 -2.00
C ILE A 121 -11.21 -4.47 -2.48
N VAL A 122 -11.85 -3.60 -1.71
CA VAL A 122 -13.16 -3.03 -2.08
C VAL A 122 -13.08 -2.27 -3.40
N THR A 123 -12.03 -1.46 -3.57
CA THR A 123 -11.84 -0.69 -4.81
C THR A 123 -11.55 -1.60 -6.00
N PHE A 124 -10.73 -2.64 -5.83
CA PHE A 124 -10.45 -3.61 -6.87
C PHE A 124 -11.71 -4.37 -7.29
N VAL A 125 -12.51 -4.87 -6.32
CA VAL A 125 -13.77 -5.57 -6.61
C VAL A 125 -14.74 -4.65 -7.36
N TYR A 126 -14.89 -3.39 -6.91
CA TYR A 126 -15.70 -2.40 -7.61
C TYR A 126 -15.20 -2.18 -9.04
N PHE A 127 -13.89 -2.03 -9.24
CA PHE A 127 -13.28 -1.84 -10.55
C PHE A 127 -13.60 -2.98 -11.51
N VAL A 128 -13.45 -4.24 -11.06
CA VAL A 128 -13.70 -5.44 -11.87
C VAL A 128 -15.19 -5.60 -12.19
N VAL A 129 -16.06 -5.48 -11.19
CA VAL A 129 -17.51 -5.71 -11.35
C VAL A 129 -18.13 -4.63 -12.25
N ALA A 130 -17.81 -3.37 -12.01
CA ALA A 130 -18.34 -2.28 -12.81
C ALA A 130 -17.77 -2.26 -14.24
N GLY A 131 -16.50 -2.69 -14.42
CA GLY A 131 -15.90 -2.86 -15.75
C GLY A 131 -16.61 -3.94 -16.57
N ARG A 132 -16.94 -5.09 -15.96
CA ARG A 132 -17.66 -6.20 -16.64
C ARG A 132 -19.08 -5.82 -17.05
N ARG A 133 -19.79 -5.01 -16.25
CA ARG A 133 -21.16 -4.57 -16.59
C ARG A 133 -21.17 -3.70 -17.86
N LYS A 134 -20.18 -2.85 -18.04
CA LYS A 134 -20.08 -1.99 -19.22
C LYS A 134 -19.81 -2.78 -20.52
N SER A 135 -19.05 -3.87 -20.44
CA SER A 135 -18.74 -4.73 -21.59
C SER A 135 -19.94 -5.57 -22.08
N LYS A 136 -20.97 -5.76 -21.26
CA LYS A 136 -22.17 -6.53 -21.66
C LYS A 136 -23.26 -5.67 -22.32
N HIS A 137 -23.12 -4.35 -22.29
CA HIS A 137 -24.11 -3.41 -22.85
C HIS A 137 -23.62 -2.70 -24.13
N ASN A 138 -22.42 -3.01 -24.60
CA ASN A 138 -21.88 -2.63 -25.90
C ASN A 138 -21.76 -3.84 -26.80
#